data_2f7f7063b47e23d9e95eb56a17b45821
#
_entry.id   2f7f7063b47e23d9e95eb56a17b45821
#
_cell.length_a   1.000
_cell.length_b   1.000
_cell.length_c   1.000
_cell.angle_alpha   90.00
_cell.angle_beta   90.00
_cell.angle_gamma   90.00
#
_symmetry.space_group_name_H-M   'P 1'
#
loop_
_entity.id
_entity.type
_entity.pdbx_description
1 polymer ?
#
loop_
_entity_poly.entity_id
_entity_poly.type
_entity_poly.pdbx_seq_one_letter_code
_entity_poly.pdbx_strand_id
1 'polypeptide(L)'
;MPNELYYGDNLDVLRRKITSESVDLCYIDPPFNSKRNYFQIYNNQGGEDAAQAQAFVDTWSWGGEAEEGLDYILDIERLQGSIAGQTEWTQQTVALIRGLEQVLGRGSLLAYLVHMTLRIVEIHRVLKPTGSFYLHCDPTASHYLKLVCDAVFCGQGGDFRNEIIWERTNAHNMKTAGWVRSNDVVLFYTKSGELFFNQQYTDYGPEQLKRFKADANGRLYKAENMTFSTPNPSRNFEWRGTRPPKHRSWGASLEQLEQWWEDGRILTKKDGTPRLDGLKIYLDETKGKPVGTNWTDVGRIGNTSGERLGYPTQKPEALLERIIRASSNEGDVVLDAYCGCGTTVAVAERLKRKWI
;
A
#
# COMPACT_ATOMS: atom_id res chain seq x y z
N MET A 1 -6.58 11.38 20.45
CA MET A 1 -7.12 10.12 20.95
C MET A 1 -6.02 9.39 21.70
N PRO A 2 -6.30 8.65 22.79
CA PRO A 2 -5.36 7.68 23.35
C PRO A 2 -5.19 6.50 22.38
N ASN A 3 -4.15 5.69 22.58
CA ASN A 3 -4.02 4.40 21.90
C ASN A 3 -5.05 3.44 22.51
N GLU A 4 -5.78 2.70 21.66
CA GLU A 4 -6.89 1.87 22.08
C GLU A 4 -6.85 0.50 21.41
N LEU A 5 -7.01 -0.56 22.20
CA LEU A 5 -7.13 -1.94 21.70
C LEU A 5 -8.52 -2.47 22.07
N TYR A 6 -9.29 -2.88 21.07
CA TYR A 6 -10.62 -3.42 21.26
C TYR A 6 -10.63 -4.94 21.04
N TYR A 7 -11.42 -5.62 21.86
CA TYR A 7 -11.71 -7.04 21.68
C TYR A 7 -13.19 -7.22 21.29
N GLY A 8 -13.46 -7.91 20.19
CA GLY A 8 -14.81 -8.18 19.69
C GLY A 8 -14.91 -8.17 18.18
N ASP A 9 -16.14 -8.18 17.66
CA ASP A 9 -16.35 -8.03 16.21
C ASP A 9 -15.96 -6.62 15.76
N ASN A 10 -15.10 -6.56 14.76
CA ASN A 10 -14.53 -5.30 14.27
C ASN A 10 -15.59 -4.41 13.59
N LEU A 11 -16.66 -4.96 13.02
CA LEU A 11 -17.75 -4.16 12.45
C LEU A 11 -18.49 -3.39 13.54
N ASP A 12 -18.77 -4.05 14.68
CA ASP A 12 -19.38 -3.42 15.84
C ASP A 12 -18.49 -2.33 16.44
N VAL A 13 -17.18 -2.61 16.54
CA VAL A 13 -16.20 -1.62 17.02
C VAL A 13 -16.15 -0.42 16.08
N LEU A 14 -15.99 -0.64 14.78
CA LEU A 14 -15.97 0.44 13.78
C LEU A 14 -17.21 1.33 13.89
N ARG A 15 -18.40 0.72 13.96
CA ARG A 15 -19.67 1.46 14.02
C ARG A 15 -19.88 2.24 15.31
N ARG A 16 -19.50 1.65 16.45
CA ARG A 16 -19.90 2.18 17.79
C ARG A 16 -18.79 2.95 18.48
N LYS A 17 -17.53 2.68 18.16
CA LYS A 17 -16.38 3.19 18.91
C LYS A 17 -15.54 4.18 18.12
N ILE A 18 -15.48 4.01 16.79
CA ILE A 18 -14.60 4.84 15.98
C ILE A 18 -15.40 5.99 15.34
N THR A 19 -14.97 7.21 15.64
CA THR A 19 -15.61 8.43 15.13
C THR A 19 -15.33 8.57 13.63
N SER A 20 -16.32 9.08 12.87
CA SER A 20 -16.14 9.43 11.47
C SER A 20 -14.97 10.42 11.30
N GLU A 21 -14.22 10.28 10.22
CA GLU A 21 -13.12 11.17 9.82
C GLU A 21 -12.05 11.40 10.92
N SER A 22 -11.74 10.34 11.67
CA SER A 22 -10.77 10.39 12.78
C SER A 22 -9.46 9.66 12.49
N VAL A 23 -9.38 8.86 11.42
CA VAL A 23 -8.27 7.96 11.09
C VAL A 23 -7.49 8.50 9.89
N ASP A 24 -6.17 8.57 9.99
CA ASP A 24 -5.28 9.04 8.92
C ASP A 24 -4.87 7.90 7.97
N LEU A 25 -4.63 6.72 8.52
CA LEU A 25 -4.22 5.52 7.78
C LEU A 25 -4.95 4.29 8.32
N CYS A 26 -5.56 3.53 7.44
CA CYS A 26 -6.05 2.20 7.76
C CYS A 26 -5.30 1.15 6.93
N TYR A 27 -4.69 0.17 7.60
CA TYR A 27 -4.17 -1.04 6.99
C TYR A 27 -4.93 -2.24 7.56
N ILE A 28 -5.34 -3.16 6.71
CA ILE A 28 -5.94 -4.42 7.14
C ILE A 28 -5.37 -5.60 6.37
N ASP A 29 -5.23 -6.71 7.10
CA ASP A 29 -4.83 -8.02 6.61
C ASP A 29 -5.91 -9.06 7.02
N PRO A 30 -7.09 -9.03 6.37
CA PRO A 30 -8.20 -9.91 6.73
C PRO A 30 -7.91 -11.36 6.34
N PRO A 31 -8.63 -12.35 6.90
CA PRO A 31 -8.60 -13.71 6.41
C PRO A 31 -8.91 -13.77 4.90
N PHE A 32 -8.19 -14.64 4.14
CA PHE A 32 -8.21 -14.63 2.67
C PHE A 32 -9.22 -15.59 2.05
N ASN A 33 -10.04 -16.27 2.85
CA ASN A 33 -10.88 -17.40 2.41
C ASN A 33 -10.04 -18.57 1.83
N SER A 34 -8.91 -18.84 2.44
CA SER A 34 -7.98 -19.88 2.01
C SER A 34 -8.46 -21.31 2.31
N LYS A 35 -9.62 -21.45 2.95
CA LYS A 35 -10.20 -22.70 3.43
C LYS A 35 -9.31 -23.43 4.45
N ARG A 36 -8.58 -22.69 5.27
CA ARG A 36 -7.72 -23.18 6.33
C ARG A 36 -8.13 -22.55 7.65
N ASN A 37 -8.06 -23.33 8.73
CA ASN A 37 -8.20 -22.83 10.07
C ASN A 37 -6.80 -22.66 10.66
N TYR A 38 -6.55 -21.55 11.31
CA TYR A 38 -5.29 -21.24 11.93
C TYR A 38 -5.40 -21.31 13.43
N PHE A 39 -4.41 -21.97 14.06
CA PHE A 39 -4.32 -22.15 15.51
C PHE A 39 -3.02 -21.54 16.01
N GLN A 40 -3.06 -20.89 17.15
CA GLN A 40 -1.86 -20.42 17.83
C GLN A 40 -1.31 -21.56 18.69
N ILE A 41 -0.06 -21.96 18.44
CA ILE A 41 0.64 -22.96 19.24
C ILE A 41 1.33 -22.22 20.38
N TYR A 42 0.86 -22.42 21.62
CA TYR A 42 1.58 -21.97 22.82
C TYR A 42 2.63 -23.01 23.18
N ASN A 43 3.92 -22.66 23.01
CA ASN A 43 5.02 -23.48 23.53
C ASN A 43 5.27 -23.13 25.00
N ASN A 44 4.64 -23.84 25.92
CA ASN A 44 5.07 -23.83 27.28
C ASN A 44 6.29 -24.78 27.43
N GLN A 45 7.27 -24.38 28.28
CA GLN A 45 8.49 -25.16 28.51
C GLN A 45 8.14 -26.61 28.87
N GLY A 46 8.18 -27.53 27.90
CA GLY A 46 8.14 -28.96 28.16
C GLY A 46 7.00 -29.78 27.54
N GLY A 47 6.11 -29.25 26.72
CA GLY A 47 5.08 -30.03 26.06
C GLY A 47 4.14 -29.19 25.17
N GLU A 48 3.58 -29.82 24.14
CA GLU A 48 2.43 -29.26 23.41
C GLU A 48 1.24 -29.20 24.38
N ASP A 49 0.81 -28.00 24.73
CA ASP A 49 -0.37 -27.81 25.55
C ASP A 49 -1.62 -28.13 24.71
N ALA A 50 -2.51 -28.96 25.22
CA ALA A 50 -3.75 -29.36 24.56
C ALA A 50 -4.74 -28.17 24.33
N ALA A 51 -4.46 -27.01 24.87
CA ALA A 51 -5.20 -25.77 24.68
C ALA A 51 -4.65 -24.95 23.51
N GLN A 52 -4.77 -25.48 22.29
CA GLN A 52 -4.57 -24.67 21.09
C GLN A 52 -5.74 -23.68 20.98
N ALA A 53 -5.49 -22.40 21.24
CA ALA A 53 -6.49 -21.38 20.95
C ALA A 53 -6.58 -21.16 19.43
N GLN A 54 -7.77 -21.25 18.89
CA GLN A 54 -8.03 -20.91 17.50
C GLN A 54 -7.73 -19.43 17.29
N ALA A 55 -6.73 -19.11 16.46
CA ALA A 55 -6.34 -17.74 16.20
C ALA A 55 -7.39 -17.00 15.35
N PHE A 56 -7.85 -17.65 14.28
CA PHE A 56 -8.96 -17.17 13.46
C PHE A 56 -9.43 -18.28 12.49
N VAL A 57 -10.66 -18.12 12.00
CA VAL A 57 -11.27 -18.99 10.97
C VAL A 57 -11.08 -18.35 9.61
N ASP A 58 -10.41 -19.04 8.69
CA ASP A 58 -10.26 -18.62 7.30
C ASP A 58 -11.07 -19.51 6.35
N THR A 59 -12.25 -19.88 6.80
CA THR A 59 -13.22 -20.69 6.06
C THR A 59 -14.57 -20.00 6.12
N TRP A 60 -15.05 -19.62 4.97
CA TRP A 60 -16.33 -18.93 4.81
C TRP A 60 -17.37 -19.91 4.26
N SER A 61 -18.57 -19.82 4.78
CA SER A 61 -19.73 -20.56 4.28
C SER A 61 -20.92 -19.61 4.18
N TRP A 62 -21.79 -19.89 3.25
CA TRP A 62 -23.07 -19.20 3.20
C TRP A 62 -23.92 -19.64 4.39
N GLY A 63 -24.39 -18.69 5.20
CA GLY A 63 -25.17 -18.94 6.41
C GLY A 63 -25.86 -17.66 6.88
N GLY A 64 -26.47 -17.69 8.08
CA GLY A 64 -27.29 -16.60 8.60
C GLY A 64 -26.61 -15.23 8.58
N GLU A 65 -25.36 -15.14 9.04
CA GLU A 65 -24.60 -13.87 9.02
C GLU A 65 -24.40 -13.29 7.60
N ALA A 66 -24.13 -14.17 6.62
CA ALA A 66 -23.96 -13.74 5.23
C ALA A 66 -25.30 -13.31 4.61
N GLU A 67 -26.40 -14.01 4.95
CA GLU A 67 -27.76 -13.67 4.53
C GLU A 67 -28.17 -12.31 5.10
N GLU A 68 -28.05 -12.12 6.41
CA GLU A 68 -28.35 -10.86 7.10
C GLU A 68 -27.51 -9.71 6.56
N GLY A 69 -26.23 -9.97 6.32
CA GLY A 69 -25.32 -8.99 5.73
C GLY A 69 -25.71 -8.59 4.31
N LEU A 70 -26.10 -9.57 3.48
CA LEU A 70 -26.58 -9.32 2.12
C LEU A 70 -27.88 -8.53 2.14
N ASP A 71 -28.86 -8.94 2.94
CA ASP A 71 -30.15 -8.26 3.08
C ASP A 71 -29.94 -6.83 3.56
N TYR A 72 -29.03 -6.62 4.50
CA TYR A 72 -28.66 -5.28 4.96
C TYR A 72 -28.10 -4.42 3.82
N ILE A 73 -27.22 -4.96 2.97
CA ILE A 73 -26.63 -4.24 1.84
C ILE A 73 -27.67 -3.94 0.77
N LEU A 74 -28.59 -4.85 0.50
CA LEU A 74 -29.59 -4.72 -0.57
C LEU A 74 -30.80 -3.86 -0.18
N ASP A 75 -31.02 -3.60 1.09
CA ASP A 75 -32.12 -2.77 1.60
C ASP A 75 -31.77 -1.27 1.50
N ILE A 76 -31.77 -0.77 0.25
CA ILE A 76 -31.46 0.63 -0.05
C ILE A 76 -32.46 1.60 0.60
N GLU A 77 -33.76 1.26 0.68
CA GLU A 77 -34.79 2.13 1.23
C GLU A 77 -34.54 2.38 2.72
N ARG A 78 -34.12 1.34 3.44
CA ARG A 78 -33.66 1.43 4.82
C ARG A 78 -32.40 2.28 4.94
N LEU A 79 -31.43 2.11 4.02
CA LEU A 79 -30.17 2.85 4.01
C LEU A 79 -30.38 4.33 3.65
N GLN A 80 -31.32 4.65 2.79
CA GLN A 80 -31.67 6.03 2.40
C GLN A 80 -32.57 6.73 3.44
N GLY A 81 -33.40 5.99 4.18
CA GLY A 81 -34.32 6.53 5.19
C GLY A 81 -33.71 6.83 6.55
N SER A 82 -32.51 6.30 6.80
CA SER A 82 -31.92 6.24 8.14
C SER A 82 -30.99 7.39 8.49
N ILE A 83 -31.10 8.56 7.97
CA ILE A 83 -30.36 9.80 8.28
C ILE A 83 -29.90 10.44 6.96
N ALA A 84 -30.66 11.39 6.46
CA ALA A 84 -30.25 12.22 5.34
C ALA A 84 -28.86 12.84 5.60
N GLY A 85 -27.85 12.42 4.85
CA GLY A 85 -26.50 12.99 4.87
C GLY A 85 -25.41 12.18 5.58
N GLN A 86 -25.66 10.96 6.06
CA GLN A 86 -24.64 10.16 6.76
C GLN A 86 -24.48 8.72 6.24
N THR A 87 -24.98 8.37 5.07
CA THR A 87 -24.78 7.02 4.55
C THR A 87 -23.56 6.97 3.63
N GLU A 88 -22.52 6.27 4.06
CA GLU A 88 -21.35 5.88 3.24
C GLU A 88 -21.73 4.86 2.14
N TRP A 89 -23.01 4.51 2.00
CA TRP A 89 -23.52 3.56 1.04
C TRP A 89 -23.86 4.23 -0.28
N THR A 90 -23.28 3.73 -1.36
CA THR A 90 -23.54 4.20 -2.72
C THR A 90 -24.43 3.21 -3.48
N GLN A 91 -25.17 3.71 -4.46
CA GLN A 91 -25.91 2.85 -5.37
C GLN A 91 -24.99 1.89 -6.13
N GLN A 92 -23.76 2.31 -6.43
CA GLN A 92 -22.75 1.50 -7.08
C GLN A 92 -22.36 0.28 -6.22
N THR A 93 -22.16 0.48 -4.91
CA THR A 93 -21.84 -0.62 -3.99
C THR A 93 -22.97 -1.65 -3.94
N VAL A 94 -24.20 -1.20 -3.83
CA VAL A 94 -25.38 -2.09 -3.80
C VAL A 94 -25.55 -2.83 -5.12
N ALA A 95 -25.47 -2.12 -6.25
CA ALA A 95 -25.58 -2.72 -7.58
C ALA A 95 -24.48 -3.75 -7.84
N LEU A 96 -23.24 -3.47 -7.38
CA LEU A 96 -22.12 -4.40 -7.47
C LEU A 96 -22.41 -5.70 -6.70
N ILE A 97 -22.81 -5.61 -5.43
CA ILE A 97 -23.05 -6.81 -4.60
C ILE A 97 -24.21 -7.61 -5.16
N ARG A 98 -25.29 -6.99 -5.64
CA ARG A 98 -26.40 -7.67 -6.34
C ARG A 98 -25.91 -8.38 -7.61
N GLY A 99 -25.05 -7.74 -8.39
CA GLY A 99 -24.45 -8.35 -9.59
C GLY A 99 -23.56 -9.55 -9.23
N LEU A 100 -22.73 -9.41 -8.18
CA LEU A 100 -21.88 -10.51 -7.70
C LEU A 100 -22.70 -11.68 -7.15
N GLU A 101 -23.83 -11.46 -6.49
CA GLU A 101 -24.75 -12.52 -6.09
C GLU A 101 -25.24 -13.32 -7.31
N GLN A 102 -25.64 -12.64 -8.38
CA GLN A 102 -26.12 -13.28 -9.61
C GLN A 102 -25.02 -14.11 -10.31
N VAL A 103 -23.77 -13.62 -10.29
CA VAL A 103 -22.65 -14.27 -10.99
C VAL A 103 -22.03 -15.40 -10.18
N LEU A 104 -21.83 -15.19 -8.88
CA LEU A 104 -21.10 -16.12 -8.00
C LEU A 104 -22.04 -17.15 -7.32
N GLY A 105 -23.32 -16.82 -7.21
CA GLY A 105 -24.26 -17.55 -6.37
C GLY A 105 -23.94 -17.40 -4.87
N ARG A 106 -24.81 -17.96 -4.04
CA ARG A 106 -24.70 -17.89 -2.57
C ARG A 106 -23.72 -18.95 -2.05
N GLY A 107 -22.42 -18.64 -2.17
CA GLY A 107 -21.32 -19.51 -1.76
C GLY A 107 -20.30 -18.80 -0.88
N SER A 108 -19.20 -19.48 -0.57
CA SER A 108 -18.16 -18.99 0.35
C SER A 108 -17.54 -17.67 -0.09
N LEU A 109 -17.34 -17.48 -1.39
CA LEU A 109 -16.75 -16.23 -1.89
C LEU A 109 -17.71 -15.06 -1.72
N LEU A 110 -19.00 -15.22 -2.02
CA LEU A 110 -19.98 -14.16 -1.81
C LEU A 110 -20.12 -13.83 -0.31
N ALA A 111 -20.18 -14.84 0.56
CA ALA A 111 -20.21 -14.62 2.01
C ALA A 111 -19.03 -13.79 2.49
N TYR A 112 -17.82 -14.10 2.00
CA TYR A 112 -16.62 -13.31 2.27
C TYR A 112 -16.73 -11.87 1.75
N LEU A 113 -17.20 -11.68 0.53
CA LEU A 113 -17.35 -10.34 -0.07
C LEU A 113 -18.40 -9.49 0.65
N VAL A 114 -19.52 -10.08 1.09
CA VAL A 114 -20.52 -9.42 1.93
C VAL A 114 -19.88 -8.93 3.24
N HIS A 115 -19.18 -9.84 3.95
CA HIS A 115 -18.48 -9.52 5.19
C HIS A 115 -17.48 -8.36 5.01
N MET A 116 -16.66 -8.41 3.94
CA MET A 116 -15.66 -7.39 3.66
C MET A 116 -16.29 -6.06 3.25
N THR A 117 -17.37 -6.09 2.46
CA THR A 117 -18.05 -4.86 2.02
C THR A 117 -18.56 -4.05 3.20
N LEU A 118 -19.20 -4.70 4.17
CA LEU A 118 -19.70 -4.03 5.40
C LEU A 118 -18.58 -3.29 6.13
N ARG A 119 -17.39 -3.89 6.21
CA ARG A 119 -16.23 -3.33 6.91
C ARG A 119 -15.52 -2.26 6.10
N ILE A 120 -15.38 -2.45 4.79
CA ILE A 120 -14.74 -1.46 3.91
C ILE A 120 -15.55 -0.15 3.88
N VAL A 121 -16.89 -0.23 3.89
CA VAL A 121 -17.76 0.96 4.00
C VAL A 121 -17.52 1.69 5.32
N GLU A 122 -17.45 0.99 6.44
CA GLU A 122 -17.16 1.62 7.74
C GLU A 122 -15.74 2.17 7.84
N ILE A 123 -14.76 1.49 7.24
CA ILE A 123 -13.38 2.00 7.13
C ILE A 123 -13.36 3.30 6.33
N HIS A 124 -14.08 3.37 5.20
CA HIS A 124 -14.21 4.62 4.44
C HIS A 124 -14.81 5.74 5.31
N ARG A 125 -15.86 5.46 6.10
CA ARG A 125 -16.48 6.43 7.00
C ARG A 125 -15.49 7.00 8.02
N VAL A 126 -14.69 6.15 8.67
CA VAL A 126 -13.77 6.58 9.74
C VAL A 126 -12.51 7.25 9.23
N LEU A 127 -12.13 7.05 7.96
CA LEU A 127 -10.99 7.74 7.35
C LEU A 127 -11.25 9.23 7.20
N LYS A 128 -10.25 10.05 7.49
CA LYS A 128 -10.23 11.49 7.17
C LYS A 128 -10.28 11.71 5.65
N PRO A 129 -10.68 12.88 5.15
CA PRO A 129 -10.63 13.19 3.72
C PRO A 129 -9.25 12.95 3.08
N THR A 130 -8.15 13.23 3.81
CA THR A 130 -6.77 12.95 3.41
C THR A 130 -6.30 11.52 3.67
N GLY A 131 -7.19 10.68 4.23
CA GLY A 131 -6.85 9.35 4.74
C GLY A 131 -6.56 8.34 3.65
N SER A 132 -5.71 7.38 3.99
CA SER A 132 -5.22 6.30 3.13
C SER A 132 -5.71 4.95 3.61
N PHE A 133 -6.05 4.06 2.68
CA PHE A 133 -6.48 2.69 2.94
C PHE A 133 -5.60 1.69 2.20
N TYR A 134 -5.09 0.70 2.93
CA TYR A 134 -4.32 -0.42 2.39
C TYR A 134 -5.01 -1.73 2.74
N LEU A 135 -5.40 -2.49 1.72
CA LEU A 135 -6.02 -3.79 1.86
C LEU A 135 -5.06 -4.87 1.36
N HIS A 136 -4.59 -5.69 2.29
CA HIS A 136 -3.77 -6.86 1.97
C HIS A 136 -4.68 -8.02 1.60
N CYS A 137 -4.44 -8.66 0.48
CA CYS A 137 -5.22 -9.79 0.01
C CYS A 137 -4.38 -10.75 -0.83
N ASP A 138 -4.83 -11.98 -0.91
CA ASP A 138 -4.24 -12.95 -1.83
C ASP A 138 -4.85 -12.83 -3.24
N PRO A 139 -4.21 -13.40 -4.26
CA PRO A 139 -4.72 -13.35 -5.63
C PRO A 139 -6.09 -14.02 -5.84
N THR A 140 -6.59 -14.80 -4.89
CA THR A 140 -7.89 -15.50 -5.02
C THR A 140 -9.07 -14.54 -4.94
N ALA A 141 -9.00 -13.56 -4.04
CA ALA A 141 -10.07 -12.61 -3.78
C ALA A 141 -9.74 -11.17 -4.23
N SER A 142 -8.47 -10.86 -4.53
CA SER A 142 -8.01 -9.48 -4.79
C SER A 142 -8.82 -8.75 -5.86
N HIS A 143 -9.17 -9.42 -6.96
CA HIS A 143 -9.92 -8.82 -8.06
C HIS A 143 -11.35 -8.41 -7.67
N TYR A 144 -12.02 -9.25 -6.87
CA TYR A 144 -13.36 -8.94 -6.36
C TYR A 144 -13.32 -7.84 -5.30
N LEU A 145 -12.34 -7.89 -4.40
CA LEU A 145 -12.11 -6.85 -3.41
C LEU A 145 -11.75 -5.51 -4.05
N LYS A 146 -11.00 -5.54 -5.17
CA LYS A 146 -10.73 -4.35 -5.99
C LYS A 146 -12.02 -3.69 -6.46
N LEU A 147 -12.97 -4.47 -6.98
CA LEU A 147 -14.28 -3.95 -7.41
C LEU A 147 -15.09 -3.38 -6.25
N VAL A 148 -15.06 -4.02 -5.08
CA VAL A 148 -15.71 -3.51 -3.87
C VAL A 148 -15.10 -2.18 -3.44
N CYS A 149 -13.77 -2.10 -3.40
CA CYS A 149 -13.07 -0.85 -3.05
C CYS A 149 -13.34 0.26 -4.08
N ASP A 150 -13.39 -0.06 -5.38
CA ASP A 150 -13.76 0.92 -6.42
C ASP A 150 -15.16 1.48 -6.19
N ALA A 151 -16.13 0.60 -5.91
CA ALA A 151 -17.51 1.02 -5.66
C ALA A 151 -17.64 1.89 -4.40
N VAL A 152 -16.87 1.60 -3.34
CA VAL A 152 -16.92 2.34 -2.08
C VAL A 152 -16.10 3.63 -2.16
N PHE A 153 -14.83 3.57 -2.58
CA PHE A 153 -13.94 4.73 -2.58
C PHE A 153 -14.14 5.61 -3.81
N CYS A 154 -13.98 5.05 -5.02
CA CYS A 154 -14.05 5.84 -6.26
C CYS A 154 -15.47 6.33 -6.52
N GLY A 155 -16.50 5.61 -6.07
CA GLY A 155 -17.89 6.03 -6.12
C GLY A 155 -18.20 7.27 -5.28
N GLN A 156 -17.31 7.67 -4.38
CA GLN A 156 -17.47 8.79 -3.44
C GLN A 156 -16.37 9.86 -3.56
N GLY A 157 -15.65 9.89 -4.68
CA GLY A 157 -14.62 10.90 -4.94
C GLY A 157 -13.21 10.54 -4.46
N GLY A 158 -13.03 9.33 -3.94
CA GLY A 158 -11.72 8.75 -3.66
C GLY A 158 -11.06 8.17 -4.90
N ASP A 159 -9.85 7.69 -4.75
CA ASP A 159 -9.03 7.20 -5.84
C ASP A 159 -8.36 5.86 -5.54
N PHE A 160 -8.33 4.98 -6.54
CA PHE A 160 -7.39 3.87 -6.60
C PHE A 160 -5.99 4.39 -6.96
N ARG A 161 -5.03 4.19 -6.06
CA ARG A 161 -3.66 4.68 -6.27
C ARG A 161 -2.77 3.63 -6.91
N ASN A 162 -2.69 2.46 -6.28
CA ASN A 162 -1.79 1.41 -6.75
C ASN A 162 -2.27 0.01 -6.35
N GLU A 163 -1.93 -0.95 -7.19
CA GLU A 163 -1.78 -2.34 -6.82
C GLU A 163 -0.30 -2.60 -6.53
N ILE A 164 -0.01 -3.03 -5.31
CA ILE A 164 1.33 -3.36 -4.86
C ILE A 164 1.46 -4.87 -4.83
N ILE A 165 2.49 -5.39 -5.47
CA ILE A 165 2.82 -6.81 -5.47
C ILE A 165 3.96 -7.03 -4.47
N TRP A 166 3.64 -7.70 -3.36
CA TRP A 166 4.64 -8.08 -2.38
C TRP A 166 5.10 -9.52 -2.62
N GLU A 167 6.37 -9.68 -3.01
CA GLU A 167 6.99 -11.00 -3.15
C GLU A 167 7.40 -11.51 -1.76
N ARG A 168 6.52 -12.31 -1.15
CA ARG A 168 6.75 -12.86 0.19
C ARG A 168 7.70 -14.04 0.24
N THR A 169 7.88 -14.76 -0.88
CA THR A 169 8.74 -15.95 -0.96
C THR A 169 9.17 -16.22 -2.40
N ASN A 170 10.35 -16.78 -2.58
CA ASN A 170 10.79 -17.24 -3.89
C ASN A 170 10.09 -18.55 -4.27
N ALA A 171 9.94 -18.77 -5.57
CA ALA A 171 9.48 -20.06 -6.09
C ALA A 171 10.53 -21.13 -5.78
N HIS A 172 10.23 -22.07 -4.89
CA HIS A 172 11.05 -23.22 -4.60
C HIS A 172 10.55 -24.46 -5.37
N ASN A 173 11.29 -25.58 -5.31
CA ASN A 173 11.02 -26.85 -6.01
C ASN A 173 9.67 -27.49 -5.60
N MET A 174 8.57 -26.78 -5.76
CA MET A 174 7.23 -27.31 -5.53
C MET A 174 6.67 -27.81 -6.86
N LYS A 175 6.31 -29.08 -6.91
CA LYS A 175 5.52 -29.62 -8.03
C LYS A 175 4.11 -29.09 -7.92
N THR A 176 3.71 -28.19 -8.79
CA THR A 176 2.35 -27.64 -8.88
C THR A 176 1.82 -27.83 -10.30
N ALA A 177 0.49 -27.87 -10.45
CA ALA A 177 -0.16 -27.92 -11.76
C ALA A 177 -0.13 -26.56 -12.50
N GLY A 178 0.51 -25.54 -11.92
CA GLY A 178 0.61 -24.19 -12.46
C GLY A 178 1.79 -23.44 -11.90
N TRP A 179 1.81 -22.12 -12.05
CA TRP A 179 2.84 -21.27 -11.49
C TRP A 179 2.78 -21.26 -9.95
N VAL A 180 3.96 -21.26 -9.32
CA VAL A 180 4.07 -21.16 -7.85
C VAL A 180 3.63 -19.79 -7.39
N ARG A 181 2.68 -19.74 -6.45
CA ARG A 181 2.25 -18.48 -5.83
C ARG A 181 3.32 -17.98 -4.87
N SER A 182 3.97 -16.88 -5.22
CA SER A 182 5.07 -16.29 -4.44
C SER A 182 4.74 -14.91 -3.87
N ASN A 183 3.61 -14.34 -4.25
CA ASN A 183 3.23 -12.98 -3.90
C ASN A 183 1.84 -12.86 -3.28
N ASP A 184 1.66 -11.79 -2.53
CA ASP A 184 0.39 -11.25 -2.10
C ASP A 184 0.18 -9.88 -2.76
N VAL A 185 -1.07 -9.40 -2.74
CA VAL A 185 -1.46 -8.11 -3.31
C VAL A 185 -1.82 -7.16 -2.17
N VAL A 186 -1.37 -5.90 -2.27
CA VAL A 186 -1.84 -4.83 -1.39
C VAL A 186 -2.46 -3.73 -2.25
N LEU A 187 -3.77 -3.52 -2.09
CA LEU A 187 -4.51 -2.48 -2.79
C LEU A 187 -4.41 -1.17 -2.01
N PHE A 188 -4.00 -0.11 -2.67
CA PHE A 188 -3.87 1.22 -2.07
C PHE A 188 -4.91 2.19 -2.61
N TYR A 189 -5.71 2.75 -1.71
CA TYR A 189 -6.76 3.73 -1.98
C TYR A 189 -6.59 4.98 -1.12
N THR A 190 -7.17 6.09 -1.57
CA THR A 190 -7.34 7.32 -0.79
C THR A 190 -8.81 7.72 -0.74
N LYS A 191 -9.25 8.30 0.38
CA LYS A 191 -10.65 8.71 0.56
C LYS A 191 -11.05 9.86 -0.37
N SER A 192 -10.10 10.72 -0.74
CA SER A 192 -10.32 11.81 -1.68
C SER A 192 -9.10 12.03 -2.60
N GLY A 193 -9.18 13.04 -3.47
CA GLY A 193 -8.05 13.50 -4.28
C GLY A 193 -6.92 14.15 -3.46
N GLU A 194 -7.22 14.61 -2.24
CA GLU A 194 -6.27 15.17 -1.30
C GLU A 194 -5.61 14.05 -0.49
N LEU A 195 -4.37 13.71 -0.82
CA LEU A 195 -3.65 12.67 -0.09
C LEU A 195 -2.38 13.20 0.53
N PHE A 196 -2.03 12.63 1.68
CA PHE A 196 -0.69 12.70 2.25
C PHE A 196 0.11 11.48 1.78
N PHE A 197 1.25 11.71 1.15
CA PHE A 197 2.14 10.63 0.70
C PHE A 197 3.60 11.04 0.74
N ASN A 198 4.40 10.33 1.55
CA ASN A 198 5.85 10.43 1.59
C ASN A 198 6.49 9.38 0.69
N GLN A 199 7.12 9.80 -0.39
CA GLN A 199 7.86 8.88 -1.25
C GLN A 199 8.93 8.13 -0.45
N GLN A 200 8.85 6.81 -0.45
CA GLN A 200 9.84 5.95 0.19
C GLN A 200 10.99 5.62 -0.77
N TYR A 201 12.17 5.41 -0.21
CA TYR A 201 13.39 5.10 -0.97
C TYR A 201 14.08 3.88 -0.37
N THR A 202 14.78 3.13 -1.21
CA THR A 202 15.71 2.08 -0.82
C THR A 202 17.11 2.44 -1.27
N ASP A 203 18.11 1.86 -0.65
CA ASP A 203 19.49 2.01 -1.09
C ASP A 203 19.68 1.51 -2.52
N TYR A 204 20.67 2.06 -3.20
CA TYR A 204 21.08 1.53 -4.50
C TYR A 204 21.69 0.15 -4.35
N GLY A 205 21.19 -0.82 -5.09
CA GLY A 205 21.80 -2.15 -5.17
C GLY A 205 23.15 -2.13 -5.92
N PRO A 206 23.95 -3.21 -5.78
CA PRO A 206 25.29 -3.29 -6.38
C PRO A 206 25.33 -2.98 -7.89
N GLU A 207 24.34 -3.45 -8.65
CA GLU A 207 24.26 -3.20 -10.10
C GLU A 207 23.97 -1.72 -10.43
N GLN A 208 23.25 -1.02 -9.56
CA GLN A 208 22.97 0.40 -9.75
C GLN A 208 24.18 1.26 -9.35
N LEU A 209 24.89 0.87 -8.28
CA LEU A 209 26.12 1.53 -7.85
C LEU A 209 27.23 1.48 -8.92
N LYS A 210 27.26 0.45 -9.78
CA LYS A 210 28.19 0.39 -10.93
C LYS A 210 28.05 1.54 -11.93
N ARG A 211 26.91 2.23 -11.92
CA ARG A 211 26.67 3.41 -12.78
C ARG A 211 27.34 4.67 -12.27
N PHE A 212 27.74 4.68 -11.00
CA PHE A 212 28.42 5.79 -10.39
C PHE A 212 29.91 5.71 -10.66
N LYS A 213 30.50 6.86 -10.99
CA LYS A 213 31.93 7.03 -11.26
C LYS A 213 32.49 8.09 -10.31
N ALA A 214 33.73 7.96 -9.92
CA ALA A 214 34.40 8.99 -9.14
C ALA A 214 34.75 10.19 -10.04
N ASP A 215 34.54 11.40 -9.54
CA ASP A 215 35.09 12.62 -10.11
C ASP A 215 36.56 12.82 -9.67
N ALA A 216 37.15 13.95 -10.04
CA ALA A 216 38.55 14.28 -9.71
C ALA A 216 38.82 14.36 -8.19
N ASN A 217 37.78 14.58 -7.38
CA ASN A 217 37.84 14.68 -5.91
C ASN A 217 37.46 13.33 -5.23
N GLY A 218 37.23 12.28 -6.01
CA GLY A 218 36.80 10.97 -5.49
C GLY A 218 35.31 10.86 -5.17
N ARG A 219 34.51 11.91 -5.42
CA ARG A 219 33.09 11.94 -5.15
C ARG A 219 32.31 11.16 -6.22
N LEU A 220 31.45 10.23 -5.80
CA LEU A 220 30.72 9.37 -6.73
C LEU A 220 29.52 10.10 -7.37
N TYR A 221 29.43 10.06 -8.69
CA TYR A 221 28.32 10.61 -9.45
C TYR A 221 27.89 9.68 -10.58
N LYS A 222 26.64 9.82 -11.01
CA LYS A 222 26.13 9.29 -12.29
C LYS A 222 25.75 10.46 -13.21
N ALA A 223 25.91 10.28 -14.51
CA ALA A 223 25.50 11.26 -15.50
C ALA A 223 24.02 11.05 -15.87
N GLU A 224 23.25 12.12 -15.88
CA GLU A 224 21.83 12.13 -16.22
C GLU A 224 21.54 13.13 -17.34
N ASN A 225 20.41 12.93 -18.01
CA ASN A 225 19.98 13.75 -19.13
C ASN A 225 19.44 15.09 -18.63
N MET A 226 19.91 16.19 -19.23
CA MET A 226 19.43 17.55 -18.94
C MET A 226 18.20 17.94 -19.74
N THR A 227 17.69 17.05 -20.62
CA THR A 227 16.57 17.36 -21.50
C THR A 227 15.41 16.41 -21.31
N PHE A 228 14.18 16.91 -21.47
CA PHE A 228 12.95 16.13 -21.47
C PHE A 228 12.41 15.91 -22.87
N SER A 229 11.64 14.83 -23.05
CA SER A 229 11.01 14.48 -24.33
C SER A 229 9.78 15.33 -24.68
N THR A 230 9.31 16.18 -23.74
CA THR A 230 8.18 17.06 -23.99
C THR A 230 8.67 18.35 -24.66
N PRO A 231 8.24 18.68 -25.89
CA PRO A 231 8.62 19.92 -26.53
C PRO A 231 8.05 21.13 -25.77
N ASN A 232 8.92 22.07 -25.46
CA ASN A 232 8.54 23.36 -24.90
C ASN A 232 9.36 24.44 -25.63
N PRO A 233 8.76 25.27 -26.49
CA PRO A 233 9.49 26.29 -27.27
C PRO A 233 10.30 27.25 -26.40
N SER A 234 9.81 27.63 -25.23
CA SER A 234 10.52 28.53 -24.31
C SER A 234 11.75 27.90 -23.66
N ARG A 235 11.86 26.57 -23.69
CA ARG A 235 12.97 25.78 -23.15
C ARG A 235 13.79 25.08 -24.24
N ASN A 236 13.63 25.46 -25.53
CA ASN A 236 14.45 24.97 -26.63
C ASN A 236 15.29 26.12 -27.19
N PHE A 237 16.27 26.56 -26.45
CA PHE A 237 17.22 27.59 -26.79
C PHE A 237 18.65 27.02 -26.87
N GLU A 238 19.53 27.76 -27.55
CA GLU A 238 20.95 27.44 -27.54
C GLU A 238 21.58 27.94 -26.24
N TRP A 239 22.38 27.06 -25.62
CA TRP A 239 23.11 27.37 -24.40
C TRP A 239 24.54 26.86 -24.51
N ARG A 240 25.53 27.75 -24.39
CA ARG A 240 26.97 27.41 -24.47
C ARG A 240 27.33 26.53 -25.68
N GLY A 241 26.78 26.82 -26.86
CA GLY A 241 27.03 26.06 -28.10
C GLY A 241 26.30 24.71 -28.18
N THR A 242 25.39 24.42 -27.23
CA THR A 242 24.59 23.19 -27.26
C THR A 242 23.11 23.54 -27.26
N ARG A 243 22.33 22.82 -28.08
CA ARG A 243 20.87 22.96 -28.18
C ARG A 243 20.19 21.61 -28.10
N PRO A 244 19.06 21.48 -27.39
CA PRO A 244 18.24 20.28 -27.44
C PRO A 244 17.74 20.01 -28.86
N PRO A 245 17.58 18.72 -29.27
CA PRO A 245 16.88 18.38 -30.51
C PRO A 245 15.50 18.99 -30.57
N LYS A 246 14.94 19.19 -31.77
CA LYS A 246 13.62 19.85 -31.97
C LYS A 246 12.47 19.23 -31.19
N HIS A 247 12.53 17.93 -30.91
CA HIS A 247 11.51 17.18 -30.16
C HIS A 247 11.80 17.11 -28.65
N ARG A 248 12.80 17.85 -28.16
CA ARG A 248 13.20 17.88 -26.74
C ARG A 248 13.36 19.32 -26.27
N SER A 249 13.33 19.50 -24.96
CA SER A 249 13.54 20.78 -24.30
C SER A 249 14.47 20.65 -23.12
N TRP A 250 15.15 21.72 -22.71
CA TRP A 250 15.89 21.71 -21.47
C TRP A 250 14.96 21.36 -20.29
N GLY A 251 15.44 20.51 -19.43
CA GLY A 251 14.74 20.11 -18.20
C GLY A 251 14.76 21.17 -17.10
N ALA A 252 15.63 22.18 -17.26
CA ALA A 252 15.85 23.26 -16.32
C ALA A 252 15.69 24.63 -16.99
N SER A 253 15.55 25.68 -16.19
CA SER A 253 15.64 27.06 -16.65
C SER A 253 17.09 27.42 -17.03
N LEU A 254 17.28 28.53 -17.77
CA LEU A 254 18.61 29.02 -18.09
C LEU A 254 19.43 29.31 -16.82
N GLU A 255 18.83 29.93 -15.84
CA GLU A 255 19.45 30.23 -14.55
C GLU A 255 19.95 28.96 -13.83
N GLN A 256 19.14 27.91 -13.83
CA GLN A 256 19.53 26.64 -13.24
C GLN A 256 20.65 25.92 -14.02
N LEU A 257 20.66 26.03 -15.36
CA LEU A 257 21.75 25.51 -16.19
C LEU A 257 23.07 26.23 -15.91
N GLU A 258 23.04 27.58 -15.77
CA GLU A 258 24.22 28.34 -15.39
C GLU A 258 24.72 27.97 -13.99
N GLN A 259 23.83 27.81 -13.03
CA GLN A 259 24.20 27.38 -11.68
C GLN A 259 24.90 26.01 -11.71
N TRP A 260 24.34 25.04 -12.42
CA TRP A 260 24.97 23.71 -12.55
C TRP A 260 26.32 23.77 -13.26
N TRP A 261 26.48 24.72 -14.17
CA TRP A 261 27.75 24.92 -14.86
C TRP A 261 28.80 25.48 -13.91
N GLU A 262 28.47 26.51 -13.15
CA GLU A 262 29.35 27.14 -12.14
C GLU A 262 29.74 26.15 -11.05
N ASP A 263 28.81 25.30 -10.61
CA ASP A 263 29.04 24.22 -9.65
C ASP A 263 29.90 23.06 -10.21
N GLY A 264 30.31 23.11 -11.49
CA GLY A 264 31.08 22.07 -12.13
C GLY A 264 30.32 20.74 -12.31
N ARG A 265 29.00 20.81 -12.31
CA ARG A 265 28.11 19.62 -12.40
C ARG A 265 27.88 19.15 -13.82
N ILE A 266 28.36 19.85 -14.84
CA ILE A 266 28.11 19.51 -16.23
C ILE A 266 29.33 18.93 -16.90
N LEU A 267 29.17 17.73 -17.44
CA LEU A 267 30.18 17.11 -18.28
C LEU A 267 30.22 17.78 -19.66
N THR A 268 31.41 17.98 -20.17
CA THR A 268 31.63 18.60 -21.47
C THR A 268 32.07 17.58 -22.52
N LYS A 269 31.88 17.93 -23.79
CA LYS A 269 32.49 17.28 -24.93
C LYS A 269 33.94 17.70 -25.04
N LYS A 270 34.70 17.12 -26.01
CA LYS A 270 36.09 17.47 -26.28
C LYS A 270 36.28 18.92 -26.71
N ASP A 271 35.26 19.54 -27.31
CA ASP A 271 35.24 20.92 -27.73
C ASP A 271 34.85 21.91 -26.61
N GLY A 272 34.66 21.43 -25.40
CA GLY A 272 34.27 22.24 -24.25
C GLY A 272 32.77 22.52 -24.14
N THR A 273 31.94 22.14 -25.12
CA THR A 273 30.48 22.34 -25.06
C THR A 273 29.79 21.36 -24.12
N PRO A 274 28.66 21.75 -23.48
CA PRO A 274 27.92 20.87 -22.60
C PRO A 274 27.41 19.60 -23.28
N ARG A 275 27.45 18.47 -22.57
CA ARG A 275 26.78 17.23 -23.02
C ARG A 275 25.33 17.28 -22.57
N LEU A 276 24.39 16.90 -23.43
CA LEU A 276 22.96 16.82 -23.09
C LEU A 276 22.64 15.79 -22.02
N ASP A 277 23.48 14.75 -21.91
CA ASP A 277 23.42 13.66 -20.92
C ASP A 277 24.48 13.83 -19.83
N GLY A 278 24.90 15.05 -19.55
CA GLY A 278 26.09 15.34 -18.76
C GLY A 278 25.85 15.90 -17.36
N LEU A 279 24.63 15.92 -16.85
CA LEU A 279 24.39 16.39 -15.48
C LEU A 279 24.88 15.38 -14.45
N LYS A 280 25.84 15.78 -13.62
CA LYS A 280 26.33 14.94 -12.52
C LYS A 280 25.33 14.98 -11.37
N ILE A 281 24.77 13.82 -11.04
CA ILE A 281 23.98 13.58 -9.84
C ILE A 281 24.85 12.81 -8.86
N TYR A 282 25.23 13.45 -7.76
CA TYR A 282 26.11 12.85 -6.77
C TYR A 282 25.37 11.85 -5.87
N LEU A 283 26.02 10.74 -5.55
CA LEU A 283 25.44 9.66 -4.75
C LEU A 283 25.01 10.13 -3.36
N ASP A 284 25.84 10.93 -2.71
CA ASP A 284 25.65 11.51 -1.38
C ASP A 284 24.53 12.57 -1.31
N GLU A 285 24.05 13.05 -2.46
CA GLU A 285 22.90 13.96 -2.57
C GLU A 285 21.60 13.24 -2.89
N THR A 286 21.65 11.94 -3.22
CA THR A 286 20.46 11.18 -3.57
C THR A 286 19.83 10.54 -2.34
N LYS A 287 18.50 10.46 -2.35
CA LYS A 287 17.74 9.72 -1.33
C LYS A 287 17.74 8.20 -1.56
N GLY A 288 18.42 7.72 -2.60
CA GLY A 288 18.34 6.33 -3.04
C GLY A 288 17.40 6.13 -4.23
N LYS A 289 16.97 4.88 -4.42
CA LYS A 289 16.01 4.49 -5.46
C LYS A 289 14.58 4.64 -4.93
N PRO A 290 13.69 5.37 -5.61
CA PRO A 290 12.28 5.40 -5.23
C PRO A 290 11.69 3.98 -5.21
N VAL A 291 10.93 3.68 -4.18
CA VAL A 291 10.18 2.41 -4.07
C VAL A 291 9.03 2.43 -5.06
N GLY A 292 8.97 1.43 -5.92
CA GLY A 292 7.86 1.20 -6.86
C GLY A 292 6.81 0.26 -6.28
N THR A 293 5.94 -0.29 -7.15
CA THR A 293 4.84 -1.17 -6.73
C THR A 293 5.22 -2.64 -6.61
N ASN A 294 6.41 -3.06 -7.07
CA ASN A 294 6.91 -4.41 -6.88
C ASN A 294 7.89 -4.45 -5.70
N TRP A 295 7.44 -5.03 -4.59
CA TRP A 295 8.22 -5.12 -3.35
C TRP A 295 8.88 -6.50 -3.23
N THR A 296 10.11 -6.59 -3.67
CA THR A 296 10.94 -7.80 -3.65
C THR A 296 12.02 -7.74 -2.58
N ASP A 297 12.19 -6.58 -1.96
CA ASP A 297 13.23 -6.27 -0.98
C ASP A 297 12.78 -6.48 0.47
N VAL A 298 11.49 -6.70 0.70
CA VAL A 298 10.92 -7.04 2.01
C VAL A 298 10.60 -8.52 2.02
N GLY A 299 11.47 -9.33 2.63
CA GLY A 299 11.26 -10.77 2.76
C GLY A 299 10.21 -11.12 3.82
N ARG A 300 9.70 -12.37 3.76
CA ARG A 300 8.90 -12.93 4.85
C ARG A 300 9.74 -13.12 6.12
N ILE A 301 9.07 -13.22 7.26
CA ILE A 301 9.72 -13.56 8.53
C ILE A 301 10.33 -14.97 8.44
N GLY A 302 11.63 -15.05 8.60
CA GLY A 302 12.37 -16.31 8.63
C GLY A 302 12.11 -17.09 9.93
N ASN A 303 12.35 -18.40 9.88
CA ASN A 303 12.15 -19.26 11.06
C ASN A 303 13.03 -18.88 12.28
N THR A 304 14.13 -18.19 12.02
CA THR A 304 15.12 -17.75 13.02
C THR A 304 15.09 -16.25 13.26
N SER A 305 14.11 -15.53 12.71
CA SER A 305 13.97 -14.09 12.89
C SER A 305 13.59 -13.74 14.33
N GLY A 306 14.25 -12.73 14.90
CA GLY A 306 13.97 -12.24 16.24
C GLY A 306 12.58 -11.59 16.39
N GLU A 307 11.95 -11.15 15.29
CA GLU A 307 10.59 -10.60 15.32
C GLU A 307 9.49 -11.67 15.30
N ARG A 308 9.86 -12.95 15.15
CA ARG A 308 8.89 -14.04 15.06
C ARG A 308 8.21 -14.32 16.39
N LEU A 309 6.91 -14.08 16.47
CA LEU A 309 6.09 -14.33 17.66
C LEU A 309 5.40 -15.71 17.65
N GLY A 310 5.56 -16.51 16.58
CA GLY A 310 4.87 -17.79 16.43
C GLY A 310 3.42 -17.66 15.96
N TYR A 311 2.92 -16.46 15.73
CA TYR A 311 1.57 -16.24 15.22
C TYR A 311 1.51 -16.65 13.73
N PRO A 312 0.52 -17.50 13.34
CA PRO A 312 0.31 -17.84 11.94
C PRO A 312 0.05 -16.57 11.13
N THR A 313 0.62 -16.48 9.95
CA THR A 313 0.41 -15.33 9.03
C THR A 313 0.97 -13.98 9.50
N GLN A 314 1.79 -13.92 10.56
CA GLN A 314 2.46 -12.69 10.99
C GLN A 314 3.16 -12.01 9.82
N LYS A 315 2.87 -10.72 9.62
CA LYS A 315 3.54 -9.89 8.60
C LYS A 315 4.84 -9.28 9.14
N PRO A 316 5.87 -9.12 8.30
CA PRO A 316 7.12 -8.50 8.73
C PRO A 316 6.93 -7.03 9.07
N GLU A 317 7.61 -6.56 10.12
CA GLU A 317 7.56 -5.16 10.54
C GLU A 317 7.99 -4.21 9.43
N ALA A 318 8.98 -4.57 8.62
CA ALA A 318 9.45 -3.76 7.49
C ALA A 318 8.37 -3.46 6.45
N LEU A 319 7.40 -4.38 6.25
CA LEU A 319 6.25 -4.16 5.38
C LEU A 319 5.36 -3.03 5.92
N LEU A 320 5.02 -3.12 7.21
CA LEU A 320 4.16 -2.15 7.88
C LEU A 320 4.87 -0.81 8.06
N GLU A 321 6.17 -0.83 8.35
CA GLU A 321 6.97 0.40 8.47
C GLU A 321 6.95 1.20 7.16
N ARG A 322 7.11 0.53 6.01
CA ARG A 322 7.04 1.16 4.69
C ARG A 322 5.69 1.82 4.45
N ILE A 323 4.58 1.14 4.74
CA ILE A 323 3.21 1.64 4.56
C ILE A 323 2.96 2.83 5.50
N ILE A 324 3.27 2.68 6.79
CA ILE A 324 3.01 3.70 7.80
C ILE A 324 3.82 4.97 7.53
N ARG A 325 5.10 4.84 7.17
CA ARG A 325 5.95 5.99 6.80
C ARG A 325 5.48 6.68 5.51
N ALA A 326 4.94 5.93 4.55
CA ALA A 326 4.46 6.49 3.30
C ALA A 326 3.20 7.34 3.49
N SER A 327 2.27 6.92 4.35
CA SER A 327 0.92 7.47 4.41
C SER A 327 0.52 8.04 5.76
N SER A 328 1.48 8.36 6.63
CA SER A 328 1.22 9.05 7.91
C SER A 328 2.43 9.81 8.42
N ASN A 329 2.18 10.77 9.32
CA ASN A 329 3.18 11.52 10.09
C ASN A 329 3.18 11.08 11.57
N GLU A 330 4.16 11.54 12.34
CA GLU A 330 4.16 11.40 13.80
C GLU A 330 2.88 12.07 14.38
N GLY A 331 2.20 11.36 15.27
CA GLY A 331 0.97 11.80 15.90
C GLY A 331 -0.33 11.47 15.15
N ASP A 332 -0.24 11.06 13.87
CA ASP A 332 -1.39 10.58 13.10
C ASP A 332 -1.94 9.26 13.64
N VAL A 333 -3.21 8.97 13.34
CA VAL A 333 -3.93 7.78 13.81
C VAL A 333 -3.87 6.68 12.76
N VAL A 334 -3.31 5.53 13.14
CA VAL A 334 -3.26 4.29 12.35
C VAL A 334 -4.27 3.30 12.90
N LEU A 335 -5.16 2.81 12.05
CA LEU A 335 -6.16 1.80 12.37
C LEU A 335 -5.78 0.46 11.73
N ASP A 336 -5.87 -0.62 12.54
CA ASP A 336 -5.83 -1.99 12.04
C ASP A 336 -7.00 -2.81 12.61
N ALA A 337 -8.07 -2.95 11.82
CA ALA A 337 -9.26 -3.67 12.23
C ALA A 337 -9.08 -5.22 12.25
N TYR A 338 -7.91 -5.73 11.84
CA TYR A 338 -7.55 -7.14 11.83
C TYR A 338 -6.14 -7.35 12.41
N CYS A 339 -5.87 -6.76 13.56
CA CYS A 339 -4.51 -6.55 14.08
C CYS A 339 -3.70 -7.85 14.34
N GLY A 340 -4.33 -9.03 14.35
CA GLY A 340 -3.64 -10.31 14.54
C GLY A 340 -2.75 -10.31 15.80
N CYS A 341 -1.44 -10.48 15.60
CA CYS A 341 -0.47 -10.39 16.69
C CYS A 341 0.03 -8.97 17.01
N GLY A 342 -0.57 -7.94 16.40
CA GLY A 342 -0.27 -6.54 16.69
C GLY A 342 0.94 -5.95 15.95
N THR A 343 1.38 -6.52 14.83
CA THR A 343 2.54 -5.98 14.09
C THR A 343 2.34 -4.52 13.67
N THR A 344 1.16 -4.18 13.14
CA THR A 344 0.82 -2.79 12.76
C THR A 344 0.89 -1.86 13.97
N VAL A 345 0.33 -2.29 15.09
CA VAL A 345 0.32 -1.54 16.38
C VAL A 345 1.75 -1.29 16.86
N ALA A 346 2.58 -2.33 16.91
CA ALA A 346 3.97 -2.23 17.35
C ALA A 346 4.79 -1.26 16.49
N VAL A 347 4.60 -1.32 15.17
CA VAL A 347 5.30 -0.42 14.25
C VAL A 347 4.77 1.02 14.37
N ALA A 348 3.47 1.21 14.50
CA ALA A 348 2.86 2.54 14.69
C ALA A 348 3.38 3.21 15.96
N GLU A 349 3.42 2.48 17.09
CA GLU A 349 3.99 2.94 18.36
C GLU A 349 5.45 3.34 18.22
N ARG A 350 6.29 2.47 17.65
CA ARG A 350 7.72 2.75 17.41
C ARG A 350 7.94 3.99 16.56
N LEU A 351 7.07 4.24 15.60
CA LEU A 351 7.10 5.39 14.71
C LEU A 351 6.37 6.62 15.29
N LYS A 352 5.95 6.58 16.56
CA LYS A 352 5.22 7.65 17.26
C LYS A 352 3.90 8.05 16.59
N ARG A 353 3.21 7.08 15.97
CA ARG A 353 1.82 7.23 15.55
C ARG A 353 0.92 6.81 16.70
N LYS A 354 -0.28 7.39 16.73
CA LYS A 354 -1.37 6.83 17.54
C LYS A 354 -1.96 5.64 16.80
N TRP A 355 -2.55 4.72 17.54
CA TRP A 355 -3.11 3.51 16.94
C TRP A 355 -4.40 3.04 17.60
N ILE A 356 -5.22 2.38 16.82
CA ILE A 356 -6.47 1.73 17.22
C ILE A 356 -6.47 0.30 16.64
#